data_e8f957b1ff1f13d9cd42d056ab25273c
#
_entry.id   e8f957b1ff1f13d9cd42d056ab25273c
#
_cell.length_a   1.000
_cell.length_b   1.000
_cell.length_c   1.000
_cell.angle_alpha   90.00
_cell.angle_beta   90.00
_cell.angle_gamma   90.00
#
_symmetry.space_group_name_H-M   'P 1'
#
loop_
_entity.id
_entity.type
_entity.pdbx_description
1 polymer ?
#
loop_
_entity_poly.entity_id
_entity_poly.type
_entity_poly.pdbx_seq_one_letter_code
_entity_poly.pdbx_strand_id
1 'polypeptide(L)'
;MKKFLMLSLIFSFFLMLSALMPALSVGAEATPGDERKNPGADEVEIASFENREEAENLVKRMQESGFEPIIREEATDGKTVYKVFVILTGAAPVPPQVGVKRGGTELIEDRPTGTLKLAGGDVFGKAGYLHAALSLTEVYTDNAYNTSSDKVSDFSTILSPEIWVSLPRVKQKPLGIGDTSTRTPSGFIVSRVRPDTLRRYRAHMHYLADIPIISDNSPSGDTVTHKATAGLVYNGNKISADIADQFLRSYEARGTGVPTRPNQVDRFINNIFNTIVFFDTGNRFRLRLDYTNFFLDYDDRRNDFRDRMDNSFSGYLFYKLKPKTSLFGQYTFIDIDYDHNNELDSQEHHFLGGLEWDITAKSKGRIKAGYGIKDFESSGDSVNTFIVEAQVRHRFTPKTHLTLTAYRKTDETNISTTSYILTNGVRLDYLQILTSKITGLINLSYVNDKYKDDLIINGTRIRLEDDVYQAGVGLQYVFNRWLKSDVGYVYNRRDSSYSPFSYTSNTVFLRVTGSF
;
A
#
# COMPACT_ATOMS: atom_id res chain seq x y z
N MET A 1 19.37 -8.96 -21.51
CA MET A 1 20.00 -7.81 -20.87
C MET A 1 19.11 -7.18 -19.79
N LYS A 2 17.80 -6.98 -20.01
CA LYS A 2 16.82 -6.41 -19.07
C LYS A 2 16.71 -7.21 -17.75
N LYS A 3 16.65 -8.55 -17.80
CA LYS A 3 16.62 -9.43 -16.57
C LYS A 3 17.88 -9.30 -15.70
N PHE A 4 19.02 -8.94 -16.30
CA PHE A 4 20.29 -8.74 -15.58
C PHE A 4 20.33 -7.38 -14.87
N LEU A 5 19.71 -6.35 -15.46
CA LEU A 5 19.61 -5.02 -14.87
C LEU A 5 18.69 -5.01 -13.63
N MET A 6 17.59 -5.76 -13.67
CA MET A 6 16.65 -5.92 -12.58
C MET A 6 17.27 -6.63 -11.37
N LEU A 7 18.00 -7.74 -11.61
CA LEU A 7 18.77 -8.42 -10.56
C LEU A 7 19.85 -7.50 -9.97
N SER A 8 20.46 -6.65 -10.80
CA SER A 8 21.48 -5.69 -10.40
C SER A 8 20.92 -4.58 -9.52
N LEU A 9 19.71 -4.08 -9.79
CA LEU A 9 19.03 -3.06 -8.96
C LEU A 9 18.64 -3.61 -7.58
N ILE A 10 18.06 -4.80 -7.54
CA ILE A 10 17.73 -5.51 -6.29
C ILE A 10 19.02 -5.81 -5.50
N PHE A 11 20.06 -6.27 -6.18
CA PHE A 11 21.37 -6.58 -5.57
C PHE A 11 22.10 -5.31 -5.09
N SER A 12 22.02 -4.20 -5.84
CA SER A 12 22.58 -2.89 -5.44
C SER A 12 21.88 -2.31 -4.22
N PHE A 13 20.56 -2.49 -4.10
CA PHE A 13 19.80 -2.09 -2.93
C PHE A 13 20.17 -2.95 -1.70
N PHE A 14 20.35 -4.26 -1.88
CA PHE A 14 20.87 -5.15 -0.83
C PHE A 14 22.30 -4.80 -0.41
N LEU A 15 23.17 -4.42 -1.34
CA LEU A 15 24.54 -3.97 -1.03
C LEU A 15 24.54 -2.63 -0.29
N MET A 16 23.64 -1.70 -0.62
CA MET A 16 23.52 -0.43 0.08
C MET A 16 23.04 -0.61 1.54
N LEU A 17 22.18 -1.61 1.79
CA LEU A 17 21.75 -1.98 3.14
C LEU A 17 22.86 -2.70 3.92
N SER A 18 23.66 -3.55 3.26
CA SER A 18 24.80 -4.22 3.89
C SER A 18 25.95 -3.27 4.25
N ALA A 19 26.11 -2.19 3.49
CA ALA A 19 27.08 -1.13 3.80
C ALA A 19 26.67 -0.25 4.99
N LEU A 20 25.38 -0.21 5.35
CA LEU A 20 24.86 0.49 6.54
C LEU A 20 24.96 -0.35 7.83
N MET A 21 25.16 -1.68 7.73
CA MET A 21 25.26 -2.57 8.88
C MET A 21 26.54 -2.40 9.74
N PRO A 22 27.74 -2.09 9.18
CA PRO A 22 28.94 -1.95 10.00
C PRO A 22 28.97 -0.77 10.97
N ALA A 23 28.12 0.25 10.72
CA ALA A 23 28.06 1.42 11.60
C ALA A 23 27.26 1.20 12.91
N LEU A 24 26.65 0.02 13.08
CA LEU A 24 25.81 -0.33 14.24
C LEU A 24 26.45 -1.34 15.21
N SER A 25 27.69 -1.80 14.94
CA SER A 25 28.35 -2.83 15.75
C SER A 25 29.38 -2.31 16.77
N VAL A 26 29.41 -1.02 17.05
CA VAL A 26 30.29 -0.47 18.09
C VAL A 26 29.46 -0.06 19.30
N GLY A 27 29.52 -0.88 20.35
CA GLY A 27 29.19 -0.48 21.71
C GLY A 27 28.08 -1.27 22.39
N ALA A 28 28.39 -2.45 22.89
CA ALA A 28 27.84 -3.00 24.13
C ALA A 28 28.67 -4.20 24.58
N GLU A 29 29.79 -3.97 25.22
CA GLU A 29 30.34 -4.91 26.20
C GLU A 29 29.49 -4.80 27.47
N ALA A 30 28.72 -5.82 27.75
CA ALA A 30 27.99 -5.92 29.00
C ALA A 30 28.93 -6.48 30.07
N THR A 31 29.26 -5.66 31.05
CA THR A 31 29.81 -6.10 32.34
C THR A 31 28.68 -6.68 33.22
N PRO A 32 28.85 -7.84 33.86
CA PRO A 32 27.82 -8.39 34.73
C PRO A 32 27.97 -7.80 36.15
N GLY A 33 26.87 -7.30 36.69
CA GLY A 33 26.72 -7.01 38.10
C GLY A 33 26.16 -5.66 38.43
N ASP A 34 24.86 -5.55 38.53
CA ASP A 34 24.17 -4.89 39.64
C ASP A 34 22.65 -5.12 39.54
N GLU A 35 22.09 -5.81 40.52
CA GLU A 35 20.65 -5.93 40.71
C GLU A 35 20.07 -4.58 41.12
N ARG A 36 19.70 -3.74 40.16
CA ARG A 36 18.85 -2.58 40.42
C ARG A 36 17.40 -2.92 40.12
N LYS A 37 16.55 -2.75 41.13
CA LYS A 37 15.10 -2.83 41.05
C LYS A 37 14.60 -2.21 39.77
N ASN A 38 13.99 -3.03 38.89
CA ASN A 38 13.23 -2.58 37.76
C ASN A 38 12.16 -1.56 38.21
N PRO A 39 12.08 -0.37 37.62
CA PRO A 39 10.89 0.47 37.78
C PRO A 39 9.68 -0.31 37.25
N GLY A 40 8.53 -0.16 37.90
CA GLY A 40 7.32 -0.90 37.58
C GLY A 40 7.03 -0.91 36.09
N ALA A 41 6.49 -1.99 35.57
CA ALA A 41 6.37 -2.32 34.16
C ALA A 41 5.61 -1.30 33.26
N ASP A 42 5.14 -0.18 33.83
CA ASP A 42 4.26 0.79 33.20
C ASP A 42 4.84 2.22 33.10
N GLU A 43 6.08 2.44 33.50
CA GLU A 43 6.73 3.76 33.46
C GLU A 43 7.76 3.83 32.34
N VAL A 44 7.71 4.87 31.51
CA VAL A 44 8.67 5.11 30.42
C VAL A 44 9.42 6.41 30.67
N GLU A 45 10.76 6.32 30.81
CA GLU A 45 11.62 7.52 30.86
C GLU A 45 11.60 8.23 29.50
N ILE A 46 11.23 9.50 29.51
CA ILE A 46 11.11 10.34 28.30
C ILE A 46 12.38 11.17 28.10
N ALA A 47 12.92 11.77 29.16
CA ALA A 47 14.12 12.57 29.13
C ALA A 47 14.75 12.70 30.52
N SER A 48 16.05 13.05 30.54
CA SER A 48 16.78 13.38 31.75
C SER A 48 17.49 14.74 31.60
N PHE A 49 17.49 15.54 32.67
CA PHE A 49 18.03 16.90 32.69
C PHE A 49 18.94 17.09 33.92
N GLU A 50 19.98 17.89 33.78
CA GLU A 50 20.80 18.36 34.92
C GLU A 50 20.16 19.57 35.63
N ASN A 51 19.17 20.22 34.99
CA ASN A 51 18.46 21.41 35.51
C ASN A 51 16.98 21.08 35.76
N ARG A 52 16.51 21.36 36.96
CA ARG A 52 15.13 21.14 37.37
C ARG A 52 14.12 21.95 36.57
N GLU A 53 14.45 23.21 36.24
CA GLU A 53 13.56 24.10 35.48
C GLU A 53 13.29 23.58 34.06
N GLU A 54 14.28 22.96 33.41
CA GLU A 54 14.12 22.33 32.08
C GLU A 54 13.20 21.10 32.15
N ALA A 55 13.31 20.30 33.22
CA ALA A 55 12.44 19.17 33.44
C ALA A 55 10.99 19.61 33.69
N GLU A 56 10.78 20.64 34.51
CA GLU A 56 9.45 21.23 34.80
C GLU A 56 8.82 21.85 33.54
N ASN A 57 9.60 22.49 32.67
CA ASN A 57 9.15 23.04 31.40
C ASN A 57 8.72 21.92 30.42
N LEU A 58 9.40 20.78 30.42
CA LEU A 58 8.97 19.62 29.65
C LEU A 58 7.66 19.05 30.19
N VAL A 59 7.56 18.88 31.50
CA VAL A 59 6.34 18.40 32.20
C VAL A 59 5.13 19.26 31.85
N LYS A 60 5.26 20.59 31.95
CA LYS A 60 4.17 21.52 31.61
C LYS A 60 3.68 21.36 30.17
N ARG A 61 4.60 21.27 29.21
CA ARG A 61 4.27 21.04 27.78
C ARG A 61 3.61 19.69 27.55
N MET A 62 4.00 18.65 28.29
CA MET A 62 3.41 17.33 28.21
C MET A 62 2.01 17.30 28.84
N GLN A 63 1.78 18.00 29.93
CA GLN A 63 0.44 18.17 30.54
C GLN A 63 -0.52 18.91 29.62
N GLU A 64 -0.06 19.99 28.96
CA GLU A 64 -0.82 20.70 27.91
C GLU A 64 -1.17 19.80 26.72
N SER A 65 -0.39 18.74 26.51
CA SER A 65 -0.60 17.72 25.48
C SER A 65 -1.45 16.52 25.96
N GLY A 66 -1.91 16.53 27.22
CA GLY A 66 -2.81 15.50 27.78
C GLY A 66 -2.08 14.27 28.33
N PHE A 67 -0.79 14.38 28.68
CA PHE A 67 -0.05 13.33 29.39
C PHE A 67 -0.02 13.61 30.89
N GLU A 68 0.22 12.56 31.69
CA GLU A 68 0.49 12.65 33.13
C GLU A 68 1.97 12.34 33.42
N PRO A 69 2.88 13.30 33.22
CA PRO A 69 4.31 13.10 33.47
C PRO A 69 4.64 13.25 34.95
N ILE A 70 5.67 12.50 35.40
CA ILE A 70 6.25 12.60 36.74
C ILE A 70 7.74 12.94 36.63
N ILE A 71 8.26 13.77 37.55
CA ILE A 71 9.68 14.03 37.69
C ILE A 71 10.22 13.20 38.85
N ARG A 72 11.35 12.53 38.64
CA ARG A 72 12.14 11.88 39.70
C ARG A 72 13.54 12.45 39.75
N GLU A 73 14.02 12.68 40.95
CA GLU A 73 15.39 13.09 41.21
C GLU A 73 16.23 11.85 41.48
N GLU A 74 17.27 11.66 40.70
CA GLU A 74 18.27 10.60 40.92
C GLU A 74 19.65 11.22 41.10
N ALA A 75 20.37 10.76 42.12
CA ALA A 75 21.78 11.13 42.30
C ALA A 75 22.67 10.13 41.56
N THR A 76 23.34 10.60 40.50
CA THR A 76 24.26 9.81 39.71
C THR A 76 25.63 10.50 39.72
N ASP A 77 26.68 9.82 40.17
CA ASP A 77 28.06 10.34 40.22
C ASP A 77 28.24 11.69 40.94
N GLY A 78 27.46 11.91 42.02
CA GLY A 78 27.54 13.16 42.82
C GLY A 78 26.82 14.35 42.22
N LYS A 79 26.10 14.18 41.10
CA LYS A 79 25.21 15.18 40.49
C LYS A 79 23.76 14.75 40.60
N THR A 80 22.85 15.70 40.81
CA THR A 80 21.41 15.46 40.77
C THR A 80 20.93 15.55 39.32
N VAL A 81 20.27 14.48 38.84
CA VAL A 81 19.65 14.41 37.51
C VAL A 81 18.14 14.29 37.69
N TYR A 82 17.38 15.10 36.94
CA TYR A 82 15.93 15.13 36.95
C TYR A 82 15.40 14.33 35.76
N LYS A 83 14.80 13.17 36.05
CA LYS A 83 14.24 12.27 35.04
C LYS A 83 12.73 12.47 34.93
N VAL A 84 12.24 12.66 33.72
CA VAL A 84 10.81 12.80 33.43
C VAL A 84 10.28 11.46 32.90
N PHE A 85 9.29 10.91 33.59
CA PHE A 85 8.62 9.66 33.23
C PHE A 85 7.15 9.97 32.87
N VAL A 86 6.57 9.13 32.02
CA VAL A 86 5.14 9.07 31.79
C VAL A 86 4.63 7.71 32.28
N ILE A 87 3.60 7.76 33.13
CA ILE A 87 2.91 6.55 33.57
C ILE A 87 1.99 6.10 32.43
N LEU A 88 2.25 4.93 31.88
CA LEU A 88 1.33 4.27 30.98
C LEU A 88 0.31 3.49 31.80
N THR A 89 -0.66 4.20 32.41
CA THR A 89 -1.76 3.53 33.11
C THR A 89 -2.55 2.69 32.11
N GLY A 90 -2.63 1.39 32.36
CA GLY A 90 -3.31 0.39 31.52
C GLY A 90 -4.83 0.53 31.42
N ALA A 91 -5.40 1.71 31.63
CA ALA A 91 -6.84 1.96 31.64
C ALA A 91 -7.31 3.14 30.78
N ALA A 92 -6.42 3.91 30.14
CA ALA A 92 -6.85 4.76 29.03
C ALA A 92 -6.24 4.17 27.76
N PRO A 93 -7.01 3.95 26.67
CA PRO A 93 -6.37 3.76 25.39
C PRO A 93 -5.58 5.06 25.19
N VAL A 94 -4.23 4.95 25.25
CA VAL A 94 -3.38 5.94 24.61
C VAL A 94 -4.07 6.15 23.27
N PRO A 95 -4.57 7.37 22.94
CA PRO A 95 -5.05 7.59 21.59
C PRO A 95 -3.88 7.09 20.75
N PRO A 96 -4.08 6.06 19.91
CA PRO A 96 -2.96 5.53 19.15
C PRO A 96 -2.34 6.77 18.57
N GLN A 97 -1.06 7.03 18.87
CA GLN A 97 -0.33 8.00 18.08
C GLN A 97 -0.51 7.47 16.69
N VAL A 98 -1.53 8.03 16.06
CA VAL A 98 -1.95 7.67 14.73
C VAL A 98 -0.83 8.20 13.87
N GLY A 99 0.24 7.42 13.82
CA GLY A 99 0.98 7.35 12.60
C GLY A 99 -0.12 7.09 11.59
N VAL A 100 -0.45 8.11 10.83
CA VAL A 100 -1.53 8.07 9.85
C VAL A 100 -1.27 6.83 9.02
N LYS A 101 -1.99 5.74 9.35
CA LYS A 101 -2.01 4.58 8.51
C LYS A 101 -2.69 5.01 7.24
N ARG A 102 -1.92 5.32 6.27
CA ARG A 102 -2.33 5.30 4.89
C ARG A 102 -2.44 3.84 4.52
N GLY A 103 -3.59 3.24 4.85
CA GLY A 103 -3.99 2.00 4.25
C GLY A 103 -4.19 2.29 2.77
N GLY A 104 -3.16 2.04 1.96
CA GLY A 104 -3.40 1.64 0.61
C GLY A 104 -4.17 0.33 0.73
N THR A 105 -5.44 0.37 0.47
CA THR A 105 -6.23 -0.83 0.26
C THR A 105 -5.89 -1.25 -1.14
N GLU A 106 -5.14 -2.33 -1.28
CA GLU A 106 -4.94 -2.95 -2.59
C GLU A 106 -6.32 -3.33 -3.12
N LEU A 107 -6.60 -2.95 -4.36
CA LEU A 107 -7.75 -3.49 -5.08
C LEU A 107 -7.61 -5.02 -5.08
N ILE A 108 -8.70 -5.71 -4.79
CA ILE A 108 -8.74 -7.18 -4.66
C ILE A 108 -8.39 -7.86 -6.00
N GLU A 109 -8.39 -7.12 -7.10
CA GLU A 109 -8.01 -7.62 -8.44
C GLU A 109 -6.63 -8.28 -8.48
N ASP A 110 -5.70 -7.87 -7.62
CA ASP A 110 -4.33 -8.42 -7.58
C ASP A 110 -4.14 -9.54 -6.56
N ARG A 111 -5.24 -10.05 -5.92
CA ARG A 111 -5.15 -11.14 -4.96
C ARG A 111 -5.95 -12.35 -5.39
N PRO A 112 -5.26 -13.48 -5.53
CA PRO A 112 -5.90 -14.75 -5.86
C PRO A 112 -6.97 -15.20 -4.86
N THR A 113 -6.89 -14.73 -3.63
CA THR A 113 -7.70 -15.24 -2.52
C THR A 113 -8.97 -14.44 -2.23
N GLY A 114 -9.20 -13.29 -2.90
CA GLY A 114 -10.36 -12.42 -2.64
C GLY A 114 -10.50 -11.96 -1.19
N THR A 115 -9.42 -12.06 -0.38
CA THR A 115 -9.48 -11.71 1.03
C THR A 115 -9.33 -10.22 1.24
N LEU A 116 -10.24 -9.61 2.03
CA LEU A 116 -10.12 -8.23 2.46
C LEU A 116 -8.87 -8.05 3.34
N LYS A 117 -8.01 -7.10 3.00
CA LYS A 117 -7.03 -6.59 3.97
C LYS A 117 -7.74 -5.65 4.93
N LEU A 118 -7.97 -6.13 6.15
CA LEU A 118 -8.38 -5.25 7.22
C LEU A 118 -7.23 -4.28 7.52
N ALA A 119 -7.42 -3.02 7.11
CA ALA A 119 -6.46 -1.92 7.33
C ALA A 119 -6.44 -1.46 8.80
N GLY A 120 -6.71 -2.38 9.71
CA GLY A 120 -6.45 -2.23 11.13
C GLY A 120 -4.98 -2.39 11.38
N GLY A 121 -4.37 -1.45 12.07
CA GLY A 121 -2.98 -1.55 12.36
C GLY A 121 -2.63 -2.74 13.19
N ASP A 122 -1.84 -3.60 12.63
CA ASP A 122 -1.26 -4.72 13.35
C ASP A 122 -0.29 -4.19 14.40
N VAL A 123 -0.80 -3.98 15.62
CA VAL A 123 0.03 -3.73 16.79
C VAL A 123 0.31 -5.08 17.40
N PHE A 124 1.36 -5.75 16.91
CA PHE A 124 1.75 -7.05 17.42
C PHE A 124 3.11 -6.99 18.12
N GLY A 125 3.19 -7.74 19.19
CA GLY A 125 4.43 -8.01 19.89
C GLY A 125 5.06 -6.83 20.61
N LYS A 126 6.34 -6.97 20.93
CA LYS A 126 7.20 -5.92 21.48
C LYS A 126 7.76 -5.08 20.34
N ALA A 127 8.07 -3.80 20.59
CA ALA A 127 8.83 -3.02 19.63
C ALA A 127 10.17 -3.69 19.35
N GLY A 128 10.42 -4.03 18.08
CA GLY A 128 11.62 -4.76 17.65
C GLY A 128 12.13 -4.26 16.31
N TYR A 129 13.29 -4.75 15.92
CA TYR A 129 13.84 -4.57 14.58
C TYR A 129 13.33 -5.63 13.62
N LEU A 130 13.22 -6.87 14.10
CA LEU A 130 12.80 -8.04 13.36
C LEU A 130 11.48 -8.56 13.91
N HIS A 131 10.58 -8.91 13.03
CA HIS A 131 9.27 -9.47 13.33
C HIS A 131 8.97 -10.61 12.37
N ALA A 132 8.30 -11.63 12.87
CA ALA A 132 7.79 -12.73 12.08
C ALA A 132 6.31 -12.96 12.39
N ALA A 133 5.57 -13.41 11.40
CA ALA A 133 4.20 -13.83 11.56
C ALA A 133 3.91 -15.05 10.69
N LEU A 134 2.94 -15.83 11.12
CA LEU A 134 2.41 -16.96 10.38
C LEU A 134 0.89 -16.86 10.37
N SER A 135 0.29 -16.89 9.20
CA SER A 135 -1.16 -16.90 9.05
C SER A 135 -1.63 -18.20 8.41
N LEU A 136 -2.75 -18.71 8.90
CA LEU A 136 -3.53 -19.75 8.25
C LEU A 136 -4.84 -19.12 7.80
N THR A 137 -5.19 -19.28 6.52
CA THR A 137 -6.41 -18.72 5.94
C THR A 137 -7.22 -19.81 5.26
N GLU A 138 -8.48 -19.96 5.67
CA GLU A 138 -9.49 -20.75 5.00
C GLU A 138 -10.32 -19.83 4.11
N VAL A 139 -10.47 -20.19 2.85
CA VAL A 139 -11.22 -19.42 1.84
C VAL A 139 -12.20 -20.32 1.16
N TYR A 140 -13.46 -19.90 1.10
CA TYR A 140 -14.48 -20.50 0.27
C TYR A 140 -14.97 -19.49 -0.76
N THR A 141 -15.08 -19.90 -2.02
CA THR A 141 -15.73 -19.13 -3.09
C THR A 141 -16.72 -19.98 -3.85
N ASP A 142 -17.83 -19.40 -4.26
CA ASP A 142 -18.84 -20.08 -5.09
C ASP A 142 -18.53 -20.05 -6.59
N ASN A 143 -17.51 -19.28 -7.00
CA ASN A 143 -17.12 -19.11 -8.41
C ASN A 143 -15.62 -18.87 -8.54
N ALA A 144 -14.84 -19.92 -8.39
CA ALA A 144 -13.38 -19.87 -8.39
C ALA A 144 -12.78 -19.34 -9.71
N TYR A 145 -13.45 -19.56 -10.83
CA TYR A 145 -13.00 -19.15 -12.16
C TYR A 145 -13.66 -17.88 -12.68
N ASN A 146 -14.50 -17.21 -11.91
CA ASN A 146 -15.23 -16.01 -12.34
C ASN A 146 -15.97 -16.25 -13.68
N THR A 147 -16.68 -17.36 -13.80
CA THR A 147 -17.44 -17.74 -14.99
C THR A 147 -18.87 -17.20 -14.93
N SER A 148 -19.47 -16.93 -16.11
CA SER A 148 -20.86 -16.49 -16.23
C SER A 148 -21.87 -17.63 -15.96
N SER A 149 -21.51 -18.85 -16.41
CA SER A 149 -22.25 -20.11 -16.22
C SER A 149 -21.32 -21.18 -15.67
N ASP A 150 -21.85 -22.33 -15.29
CA ASP A 150 -21.10 -23.50 -14.83
C ASP A 150 -20.08 -23.14 -13.74
N LYS A 151 -20.57 -22.41 -12.74
CA LYS A 151 -19.76 -21.95 -11.61
C LYS A 151 -19.18 -23.13 -10.84
N VAL A 152 -17.89 -23.06 -10.57
CA VAL A 152 -17.17 -24.05 -9.77
C VAL A 152 -16.83 -23.42 -8.42
N SER A 153 -17.31 -24.04 -7.35
CA SER A 153 -16.92 -23.63 -6.00
C SER A 153 -15.55 -24.19 -5.65
N ASP A 154 -14.82 -23.47 -4.81
CA ASP A 154 -13.53 -23.89 -4.28
C ASP A 154 -13.43 -23.65 -2.78
N PHE A 155 -12.76 -24.56 -2.09
CA PHE A 155 -12.33 -24.41 -0.71
C PHE A 155 -10.82 -24.54 -0.65
N SER A 156 -10.14 -23.49 -0.17
CA SER A 156 -8.68 -23.42 -0.16
C SER A 156 -8.15 -23.10 1.22
N THR A 157 -7.12 -23.83 1.63
CA THR A 157 -6.31 -23.54 2.83
C THR A 157 -4.97 -22.94 2.42
N ILE A 158 -4.65 -21.75 2.92
CA ILE A 158 -3.46 -21.00 2.55
C ILE A 158 -2.62 -20.74 3.80
N LEU A 159 -1.35 -21.16 3.74
CA LEU A 159 -0.34 -20.84 4.75
C LEU A 159 0.47 -19.63 4.33
N SER A 160 0.54 -18.60 5.18
CA SER A 160 1.22 -17.35 4.84
C SER A 160 2.30 -17.02 5.87
N PRO A 161 3.54 -17.49 5.69
CA PRO A 161 4.69 -17.01 6.44
C PRO A 161 5.04 -15.58 6.03
N GLU A 162 5.38 -14.77 7.04
CA GLU A 162 5.66 -13.36 6.89
C GLU A 162 6.82 -12.94 7.78
N ILE A 163 7.71 -12.10 7.26
CA ILE A 163 8.83 -11.53 7.99
C ILE A 163 9.00 -10.06 7.61
N TRP A 164 9.27 -9.19 8.61
CA TRP A 164 9.66 -7.82 8.31
C TRP A 164 10.72 -7.29 9.28
N VAL A 165 11.51 -6.37 8.75
CA VAL A 165 12.57 -5.64 9.46
C VAL A 165 12.25 -4.16 9.42
N SER A 166 12.51 -3.44 10.51
CA SER A 166 12.28 -1.99 10.59
C SER A 166 13.38 -1.28 11.34
N LEU A 167 13.87 -0.19 10.78
CA LEU A 167 14.81 0.74 11.39
C LEU A 167 14.17 2.14 11.39
N PRO A 168 14.01 2.78 12.55
CA PRO A 168 14.19 2.27 13.91
C PRO A 168 13.09 1.28 14.32
N ARG A 169 13.22 0.70 15.52
CA ARG A 169 12.24 -0.25 16.08
C ARG A 169 10.81 0.26 15.98
N VAL A 170 9.90 -0.58 15.53
CA VAL A 170 8.45 -0.29 15.46
C VAL A 170 7.64 -1.48 15.97
N LYS A 171 6.43 -1.21 16.45
CA LYS A 171 5.46 -2.26 16.79
C LYS A 171 4.57 -2.61 15.59
N GLN A 172 4.43 -1.69 14.65
CA GLN A 172 3.47 -1.80 13.56
C GLN A 172 4.16 -2.27 12.29
N LYS A 173 3.49 -3.15 11.57
CA LYS A 173 3.91 -3.58 10.24
C LYS A 173 4.04 -2.36 9.32
N PRO A 174 5.11 -2.27 8.52
CA PRO A 174 5.23 -1.25 7.50
C PRO A 174 4.08 -1.33 6.50
N LEU A 175 3.64 -0.18 5.99
CA LEU A 175 2.64 -0.12 4.94
C LEU A 175 3.27 -0.52 3.59
N GLY A 176 2.47 -1.13 2.72
CA GLY A 176 2.83 -1.32 1.31
C GLY A 176 3.02 0.02 0.58
N ILE A 177 3.48 -0.04 -0.66
CA ILE A 177 3.81 1.16 -1.44
C ILE A 177 2.58 1.94 -1.93
N GLY A 178 1.39 1.36 -1.92
CA GLY A 178 0.14 1.97 -2.35
C GLY A 178 -0.77 0.98 -3.08
N ASP A 179 -1.80 1.49 -3.74
CA ASP A 179 -2.70 0.73 -4.60
C ASP A 179 -2.06 0.57 -5.97
N THR A 180 -1.87 -0.67 -6.40
CA THR A 180 -1.17 -1.02 -7.65
C THR A 180 -2.05 -1.87 -8.56
N SER A 181 -1.81 -1.81 -9.86
CA SER A 181 -2.49 -2.62 -10.87
C SER A 181 -1.54 -2.96 -12.01
N THR A 182 -1.66 -4.15 -12.58
CA THR A 182 -0.93 -4.57 -13.78
C THR A 182 -1.33 -3.80 -15.04
N ARG A 183 -2.53 -3.20 -15.07
CA ARG A 183 -3.05 -2.43 -16.20
C ARG A 183 -2.67 -0.96 -16.19
N THR A 184 -2.39 -0.41 -15.02
CA THR A 184 -2.14 1.03 -14.91
C THR A 184 -0.72 1.39 -15.36
N PRO A 185 -0.54 2.40 -16.23
CA PRO A 185 0.77 2.96 -16.53
C PRO A 185 1.54 3.31 -15.26
N SER A 186 2.80 2.92 -15.19
CA SER A 186 3.66 3.02 -13.99
C SER A 186 3.18 2.24 -12.74
N GLY A 187 2.15 1.40 -12.87
CA GLY A 187 1.71 0.46 -11.83
C GLY A 187 0.85 1.06 -10.70
N PHE A 188 0.74 2.38 -10.53
CA PHE A 188 -0.05 3.00 -9.46
C PHE A 188 -1.44 3.43 -9.93
N ILE A 189 -2.50 2.90 -9.28
CA ILE A 189 -3.88 3.31 -9.57
C ILE A 189 -4.09 4.80 -9.29
N VAL A 190 -3.51 5.29 -8.20
CA VAL A 190 -3.52 6.69 -7.78
C VAL A 190 -2.13 7.08 -7.30
N SER A 191 -1.77 8.35 -7.45
CA SER A 191 -0.43 8.84 -7.13
C SER A 191 -0.04 8.53 -5.69
N ARG A 192 1.14 7.94 -5.55
CA ARG A 192 1.67 7.59 -4.25
C ARG A 192 1.83 8.80 -3.35
N VAL A 193 1.48 8.63 -2.10
CA VAL A 193 1.64 9.64 -1.08
C VAL A 193 2.73 9.20 -0.11
N ARG A 194 3.70 10.08 0.14
CA ARG A 194 4.79 9.82 1.07
C ARG A 194 4.25 9.51 2.47
N PRO A 195 4.79 8.47 3.17
CA PRO A 195 4.41 8.18 4.55
C PRO A 195 4.75 9.34 5.48
N ASP A 196 3.82 9.71 6.37
CA ASP A 196 4.11 10.66 7.44
C ASP A 196 4.98 9.98 8.50
N THR A 197 6.16 10.53 8.74
CA THR A 197 7.03 10.14 9.84
C THR A 197 7.74 11.37 10.39
N LEU A 198 7.74 11.50 11.71
CA LEU A 198 8.48 12.57 12.41
C LEU A 198 9.97 12.23 12.55
N ARG A 199 10.36 10.96 12.28
CA ARG A 199 11.73 10.52 12.42
C ARG A 199 12.58 10.99 11.23
N ARG A 200 13.86 11.33 11.48
CA ARG A 200 14.79 11.76 10.44
C ARG A 200 14.98 10.70 9.36
N TYR A 201 14.98 9.43 9.72
CA TYR A 201 15.03 8.31 8.78
C TYR A 201 14.18 7.15 9.28
N ARG A 202 13.64 6.39 8.34
CA ARG A 202 12.95 5.13 8.55
C ARG A 202 13.23 4.23 7.36
N ALA A 203 13.72 3.02 7.64
CA ALA A 203 13.87 1.98 6.64
C ALA A 203 13.05 0.75 7.04
N HIS A 204 12.56 0.01 6.07
CA HIS A 204 11.91 -1.27 6.32
C HIS A 204 12.05 -2.20 5.13
N MET A 205 12.00 -3.48 5.40
CA MET A 205 11.83 -4.56 4.42
C MET A 205 10.74 -5.50 4.94
N HIS A 206 9.98 -6.05 4.03
CA HIS A 206 8.89 -6.96 4.32
C HIS A 206 8.82 -8.01 3.23
N TYR A 207 8.64 -9.27 3.62
CA TYR A 207 8.41 -10.38 2.73
C TYR A 207 7.23 -11.21 3.24
N LEU A 208 6.37 -11.61 2.31
CA LEU A 208 5.21 -12.47 2.51
C LEU A 208 5.20 -13.52 1.38
N ALA A 209 4.92 -14.77 1.73
CA ALA A 209 4.53 -15.78 0.77
C ALA A 209 3.13 -16.30 1.11
N ASP A 210 2.26 -16.46 0.11
CA ASP A 210 0.99 -17.17 0.26
C ASP A 210 1.13 -18.53 -0.42
N ILE A 211 1.09 -19.61 0.39
CA ILE A 211 1.32 -21.00 -0.03
C ILE A 211 -0.02 -21.75 0.08
N PRO A 212 -0.70 -22.06 -1.05
CA PRO A 212 -1.86 -22.93 -1.01
C PRO A 212 -1.42 -24.35 -0.62
N ILE A 213 -1.99 -24.90 0.44
CA ILE A 213 -1.68 -26.26 0.94
C ILE A 213 -2.79 -27.26 0.70
N ILE A 214 -4.03 -26.80 0.61
CA ILE A 214 -5.20 -27.58 0.23
C ILE A 214 -6.03 -26.73 -0.72
N SER A 215 -6.48 -27.32 -1.82
CA SER A 215 -7.38 -26.69 -2.76
C SER A 215 -8.09 -27.76 -3.57
N ASP A 216 -9.42 -27.69 -3.61
CA ASP A 216 -10.23 -28.66 -4.36
C ASP A 216 -10.26 -28.33 -5.85
N ASN A 217 -10.49 -27.06 -6.19
CA ASN A 217 -10.68 -26.59 -7.56
C ASN A 217 -10.03 -25.21 -7.82
N SER A 218 -9.03 -24.83 -7.03
CA SER A 218 -8.45 -23.50 -7.17
C SER A 218 -7.79 -23.29 -8.53
N PRO A 219 -8.11 -22.20 -9.22
CA PRO A 219 -7.38 -21.81 -10.43
C PRO A 219 -5.89 -21.58 -10.16
N SER A 220 -5.53 -21.22 -8.93
CA SER A 220 -4.14 -21.02 -8.55
C SER A 220 -3.31 -22.30 -8.58
N GLY A 221 -3.96 -23.46 -8.43
CA GLY A 221 -3.28 -24.74 -8.30
C GLY A 221 -2.16 -24.67 -7.25
N ASP A 222 -0.93 -24.98 -7.68
CA ASP A 222 0.26 -24.94 -6.82
C ASP A 222 1.01 -23.59 -6.85
N THR A 223 0.36 -22.49 -7.29
CA THR A 223 1.04 -21.21 -7.44
C THR A 223 1.25 -20.52 -6.11
N VAL A 224 2.50 -20.47 -5.66
CA VAL A 224 2.89 -19.67 -4.49
C VAL A 224 2.99 -18.20 -4.91
N THR A 225 2.27 -17.33 -4.20
CA THR A 225 2.41 -15.88 -4.36
C THR A 225 3.54 -15.36 -3.48
N HIS A 226 4.43 -14.56 -4.05
CA HIS A 226 5.52 -13.92 -3.33
C HIS A 226 5.38 -12.41 -3.41
N LYS A 227 5.44 -11.76 -2.26
CA LYS A 227 5.45 -10.30 -2.16
C LYS A 227 6.60 -9.83 -1.31
N ALA A 228 7.49 -9.03 -1.89
CA ALA A 228 8.55 -8.35 -1.17
C ALA A 228 8.36 -6.84 -1.30
N THR A 229 8.53 -6.10 -0.19
CA THR A 229 8.52 -4.64 -0.22
C THR A 229 9.70 -4.09 0.58
N ALA A 230 10.27 -3.00 0.11
CA ALA A 230 11.30 -2.27 0.82
C ALA A 230 10.98 -0.78 0.79
N GLY A 231 11.40 -0.05 1.81
CA GLY A 231 11.20 1.40 1.84
C GLY A 231 12.22 2.11 2.71
N LEU A 232 12.62 3.31 2.25
CA LEU A 232 13.50 4.22 2.95
C LEU A 232 12.89 5.62 2.92
N VAL A 233 12.65 6.20 4.09
CA VAL A 233 12.20 7.59 4.24
C VAL A 233 13.27 8.38 4.94
N TYR A 234 13.66 9.51 4.34
CA TYR A 234 14.55 10.49 4.92
C TYR A 234 13.86 11.84 5.08
N ASN A 235 13.96 12.45 6.26
CA ASN A 235 13.44 13.77 6.58
C ASN A 235 14.58 14.71 6.94
N GLY A 236 15.00 15.53 5.99
CA GLY A 236 15.91 16.66 6.24
C GLY A 236 15.14 17.97 6.39
N ASN A 237 15.84 19.04 6.69
CA ASN A 237 15.22 20.36 6.91
C ASN A 237 14.65 20.98 5.63
N LYS A 238 15.36 20.84 4.51
CA LYS A 238 14.96 21.40 3.20
C LYS A 238 14.64 20.31 2.18
N ILE A 239 15.29 19.16 2.32
CA ILE A 239 15.14 18.04 1.39
C ILE A 239 14.60 16.86 2.18
N SER A 240 13.60 16.21 1.64
CA SER A 240 13.14 14.93 2.15
C SER A 240 12.88 13.96 0.99
N ALA A 241 13.17 12.69 1.22
CA ALA A 241 13.07 11.66 0.21
C ALA A 241 12.29 10.45 0.75
N ASP A 242 11.65 9.74 -0.16
CA ASP A 242 10.99 8.46 0.08
C ASP A 242 11.28 7.56 -1.12
N ILE A 243 11.96 6.47 -0.86
CA ILE A 243 12.28 5.43 -1.85
C ILE A 243 11.51 4.19 -1.45
N ALA A 244 10.83 3.57 -2.38
CA ALA A 244 10.09 2.33 -2.15
C ALA A 244 10.23 1.41 -3.35
N ASP A 245 10.24 0.12 -3.06
CA ASP A 245 10.28 -0.95 -4.04
C ASP A 245 9.29 -2.04 -3.64
N GLN A 246 8.58 -2.60 -4.63
CA GLN A 246 7.71 -3.75 -4.43
C GLN A 246 7.92 -4.74 -5.57
N PHE A 247 8.27 -5.94 -5.19
CA PHE A 247 8.26 -7.11 -6.05
C PHE A 247 7.02 -7.95 -5.74
N LEU A 248 6.33 -8.41 -6.78
CA LEU A 248 5.20 -9.31 -6.69
C LEU A 248 5.32 -10.39 -7.77
N ARG A 249 5.30 -11.67 -7.36
CA ARG A 249 5.01 -12.81 -8.22
C ARG A 249 3.67 -13.36 -7.81
N SER A 250 2.72 -13.36 -8.73
CA SER A 250 1.34 -13.74 -8.44
C SER A 250 0.66 -14.27 -9.71
N TYR A 251 -0.65 -14.40 -9.66
CA TYR A 251 -1.46 -14.76 -10.79
C TYR A 251 -2.72 -13.89 -10.86
N GLU A 252 -3.23 -13.68 -12.06
CA GLU A 252 -4.53 -13.07 -12.28
C GLU A 252 -5.60 -14.16 -12.31
N ALA A 253 -6.67 -13.95 -11.53
CA ALA A 253 -7.86 -14.78 -11.62
C ALA A 253 -8.49 -14.57 -12.99
N ARG A 254 -9.05 -15.63 -13.55
CA ARG A 254 -9.81 -15.58 -14.80
C ARG A 254 -10.92 -14.54 -14.72
N GLY A 255 -11.12 -13.77 -15.76
CA GLY A 255 -12.16 -12.74 -15.84
C GLY A 255 -11.64 -11.34 -16.11
N THR A 256 -10.32 -11.13 -16.19
CA THR A 256 -9.74 -9.82 -16.49
C THR A 256 -9.68 -9.48 -17.98
N GLY A 257 -10.16 -10.33 -18.89
CA GLY A 257 -10.31 -9.90 -20.28
C GLY A 257 -10.26 -10.96 -21.37
N VAL A 258 -9.50 -12.02 -21.22
CA VAL A 258 -9.37 -13.03 -22.30
C VAL A 258 -10.07 -14.31 -21.90
N PRO A 259 -11.02 -14.84 -22.72
CA PRO A 259 -11.60 -16.15 -22.47
C PRO A 259 -10.56 -17.22 -22.74
N THR A 260 -9.82 -17.57 -21.71
CA THR A 260 -8.90 -18.70 -21.74
C THR A 260 -9.63 -19.98 -21.35
N ARG A 261 -9.00 -21.12 -21.58
CA ARG A 261 -9.56 -22.43 -21.20
C ARG A 261 -9.96 -22.48 -19.72
N PRO A 262 -10.99 -23.21 -19.35
CA PRO A 262 -11.61 -23.19 -18.01
C PRO A 262 -10.68 -23.33 -16.81
N ASN A 263 -9.47 -23.78 -16.94
CA ASN A 263 -8.56 -24.15 -15.84
C ASN A 263 -7.18 -23.49 -15.92
N GLN A 264 -7.05 -22.31 -16.54
CA GLN A 264 -5.78 -21.62 -16.65
C GLN A 264 -5.83 -20.30 -15.89
N VAL A 265 -4.73 -19.96 -15.22
CA VAL A 265 -4.44 -18.66 -14.60
C VAL A 265 -3.28 -18.01 -15.32
N ASP A 266 -3.28 -16.70 -15.31
CA ASP A 266 -2.22 -15.89 -15.89
C ASP A 266 -1.22 -15.53 -14.80
N ARG A 267 -0.10 -16.27 -14.74
CA ARG A 267 0.97 -16.00 -13.78
C ARG A 267 1.85 -14.87 -14.30
N PHE A 268 2.24 -14.00 -13.39
CA PHE A 268 3.08 -12.84 -13.73
C PHE A 268 4.08 -12.51 -12.62
N ILE A 269 5.09 -11.76 -13.03
CA ILE A 269 6.01 -11.06 -12.14
C ILE A 269 5.85 -9.57 -12.42
N ASN A 270 5.71 -8.75 -11.38
CA ASN A 270 5.88 -7.32 -11.52
C ASN A 270 6.84 -6.76 -10.48
N ASN A 271 7.45 -5.63 -10.82
CA ASN A 271 8.24 -4.84 -9.90
C ASN A 271 7.88 -3.37 -10.07
N ILE A 272 7.74 -2.66 -8.96
CA ILE A 272 7.50 -1.22 -8.92
C ILE A 272 8.57 -0.57 -8.05
N PHE A 273 9.47 0.17 -8.66
CA PHE A 273 10.39 1.05 -7.95
C PHE A 273 9.89 2.48 -8.01
N ASN A 274 9.80 3.15 -6.88
CA ASN A 274 9.34 4.54 -6.83
C ASN A 274 10.20 5.39 -5.90
N THR A 275 10.56 6.58 -6.35
CA THR A 275 11.26 7.59 -5.56
C THR A 275 10.48 8.89 -5.57
N ILE A 276 10.30 9.50 -4.39
CA ILE A 276 9.66 10.79 -4.20
C ILE A 276 10.66 11.70 -3.47
N VAL A 277 10.98 12.84 -4.05
CA VAL A 277 11.87 13.85 -3.43
C VAL A 277 11.12 15.16 -3.29
N PHE A 278 11.16 15.73 -2.09
CA PHE A 278 10.64 17.06 -1.80
C PHE A 278 11.76 18.05 -1.52
N PHE A 279 11.61 19.24 -2.09
CA PHE A 279 12.43 20.42 -1.79
C PHE A 279 11.52 21.48 -1.19
N ASP A 280 11.68 21.75 0.12
CA ASP A 280 10.95 22.81 0.80
C ASP A 280 11.82 24.08 0.85
N THR A 281 11.36 25.13 0.18
CA THR A 281 12.09 26.41 0.14
C THR A 281 11.97 27.19 1.45
N GLY A 282 11.21 26.70 2.42
CA GLY A 282 10.89 27.40 3.68
C GLY A 282 9.83 28.49 3.54
N ASN A 283 9.55 28.95 2.33
CA ASN A 283 8.57 29.98 2.01
C ASN A 283 7.22 29.35 1.58
N ARG A 284 6.55 29.99 0.61
CA ARG A 284 5.24 29.56 0.10
C ARG A 284 5.32 28.42 -0.91
N PHE A 285 6.51 28.13 -1.44
CA PHE A 285 6.69 27.12 -2.48
C PHE A 285 7.33 25.84 -1.95
N ARG A 286 6.91 24.71 -2.51
CA ARG A 286 7.52 23.39 -2.32
C ARG A 286 7.52 22.67 -3.68
N LEU A 287 8.66 22.11 -4.04
CA LEU A 287 8.81 21.26 -5.22
C LEU A 287 8.76 19.79 -4.80
N ARG A 288 8.12 18.95 -5.60
CA ARG A 288 8.17 17.50 -5.50
C ARG A 288 8.54 16.93 -6.86
N LEU A 289 9.48 15.98 -6.86
CA LEU A 289 9.87 15.20 -8.02
C LEU A 289 9.64 13.73 -7.71
N ASP A 290 8.99 13.01 -8.62
CA ASP A 290 8.76 11.58 -8.53
C ASP A 290 9.37 10.89 -9.74
N TYR A 291 9.96 9.72 -9.51
CA TYR A 291 10.32 8.75 -10.54
C TYR A 291 9.70 7.41 -10.20
N THR A 292 9.14 6.74 -11.19
CA THR A 292 8.61 5.38 -11.06
C THR A 292 9.08 4.56 -12.24
N ASN A 293 9.61 3.36 -11.95
CA ASN A 293 9.83 2.31 -12.93
C ASN A 293 8.89 1.15 -12.59
N PHE A 294 8.14 0.71 -13.56
CA PHE A 294 7.25 -0.44 -13.48
C PHE A 294 7.67 -1.48 -14.51
N PHE A 295 7.76 -2.72 -14.08
CA PHE A 295 8.08 -3.88 -14.92
C PHE A 295 7.00 -4.93 -14.76
N LEU A 296 6.57 -5.55 -15.88
CA LEU A 296 5.56 -6.60 -15.93
C LEU A 296 5.98 -7.67 -16.94
N ASP A 297 5.95 -8.94 -16.52
CA ASP A 297 6.33 -10.10 -17.35
C ASP A 297 5.38 -11.27 -17.02
N TYR A 298 4.73 -11.85 -18.00
CA TYR A 298 3.84 -12.98 -17.87
C TYR A 298 4.54 -14.30 -18.21
N ASP A 299 4.28 -15.36 -17.44
CA ASP A 299 4.89 -16.68 -17.68
C ASP A 299 4.32 -17.36 -18.95
N ASP A 300 3.12 -17.01 -19.40
CA ASP A 300 2.42 -17.65 -20.52
C ASP A 300 2.49 -16.80 -21.78
N ARG A 301 3.01 -17.36 -22.86
CA ARG A 301 3.19 -16.70 -24.19
C ARG A 301 1.93 -16.01 -24.75
N ARG A 302 0.74 -16.47 -24.38
CA ARG A 302 -0.52 -15.82 -24.81
C ARG A 302 -0.68 -14.40 -24.28
N ASN A 303 0.07 -14.06 -23.21
CA ASN A 303 0.07 -12.77 -22.57
C ASN A 303 1.35 -11.95 -22.87
N ASP A 304 2.29 -12.47 -23.69
CA ASP A 304 3.52 -11.75 -24.05
C ASP A 304 3.22 -10.33 -24.59
N PHE A 305 2.06 -10.14 -25.22
CA PHE A 305 1.63 -8.81 -25.71
C PHE A 305 1.37 -7.79 -24.57
N ARG A 306 1.38 -8.21 -23.32
CA ARG A 306 1.21 -7.37 -22.12
C ARG A 306 2.53 -7.11 -21.41
N ASP A 307 3.60 -7.83 -21.77
CA ASP A 307 4.92 -7.69 -21.15
C ASP A 307 5.50 -6.32 -21.51
N ARG A 308 5.84 -5.52 -20.47
CA ARG A 308 6.24 -4.14 -20.68
C ARG A 308 7.07 -3.57 -19.54
N MET A 309 7.71 -2.46 -19.84
CA MET A 309 8.39 -1.62 -18.88
C MET A 309 7.96 -0.17 -19.04
N ASP A 310 7.42 0.42 -17.96
CA ASP A 310 7.00 1.81 -17.94
C ASP A 310 8.00 2.64 -17.12
N ASN A 311 8.37 3.83 -17.64
CA ASN A 311 9.15 4.83 -16.91
C ASN A 311 8.34 6.10 -16.75
N SER A 312 8.10 6.55 -15.53
CA SER A 312 7.30 7.75 -15.25
C SER A 312 8.10 8.78 -14.47
N PHE A 313 8.04 10.03 -14.92
CA PHE A 313 8.64 11.19 -14.29
C PHE A 313 7.54 12.21 -13.98
N SER A 314 7.40 12.62 -12.72
CA SER A 314 6.43 13.65 -12.33
C SER A 314 7.11 14.80 -11.61
N GLY A 315 6.72 16.02 -11.98
CA GLY A 315 7.11 17.25 -11.30
C GLY A 315 5.88 17.97 -10.74
N TYR A 316 5.94 18.39 -9.47
CA TYR A 316 4.86 19.13 -8.81
C TYR A 316 5.40 20.42 -8.24
N LEU A 317 4.70 21.51 -8.49
CA LEU A 317 4.95 22.80 -7.84
C LEU A 317 3.77 23.13 -6.92
N PHE A 318 4.03 23.16 -5.62
CA PHE A 318 3.04 23.50 -4.60
C PHE A 318 3.16 24.96 -4.19
N TYR A 319 2.02 25.65 -4.10
CA TYR A 319 1.87 26.96 -3.50
C TYR A 319 1.06 26.86 -2.20
N LYS A 320 1.67 27.15 -1.06
CA LYS A 320 1.04 27.08 0.27
C LYS A 320 0.06 28.25 0.43
N LEU A 321 -1.24 28.03 0.29
CA LEU A 321 -2.29 29.03 0.56
C LEU A 321 -2.43 29.29 2.06
N LYS A 322 -2.36 28.21 2.84
CA LYS A 322 -2.39 28.17 4.30
C LYS A 322 -1.36 27.16 4.79
N PRO A 323 -0.97 27.16 6.07
CA PRO A 323 0.01 26.19 6.61
C PRO A 323 -0.31 24.72 6.29
N LYS A 324 -1.58 24.38 6.10
CA LYS A 324 -2.09 23.03 5.87
C LYS A 324 -2.89 22.86 4.59
N THR A 325 -2.80 23.81 3.66
CA THR A 325 -3.53 23.77 2.39
C THR A 325 -2.67 24.34 1.29
N SER A 326 -2.46 23.56 0.23
CA SER A 326 -1.65 23.96 -0.92
C SER A 326 -2.41 23.73 -2.22
N LEU A 327 -2.35 24.69 -3.13
CA LEU A 327 -2.60 24.45 -4.55
C LEU A 327 -1.35 23.86 -5.18
N PHE A 328 -1.49 23.07 -6.23
CA PHE A 328 -0.35 22.59 -7.00
C PHE A 328 -0.68 22.42 -8.47
N GLY A 329 0.36 22.59 -9.29
CA GLY A 329 0.40 22.12 -10.67
C GLY A 329 1.28 20.87 -10.75
N GLN A 330 0.94 19.94 -11.62
CA GLN A 330 1.67 18.70 -11.88
C GLN A 330 1.84 18.52 -13.37
N TYR A 331 3.03 18.15 -13.78
CA TYR A 331 3.33 17.55 -15.07
C TYR A 331 3.86 16.14 -14.85
N THR A 332 3.37 15.17 -15.64
CA THR A 332 3.85 13.79 -15.66
C THR A 332 4.12 13.37 -17.10
N PHE A 333 5.27 12.78 -17.30
CA PHE A 333 5.66 12.06 -18.51
C PHE A 333 5.75 10.58 -18.18
N ILE A 334 5.14 9.72 -19.02
CA ILE A 334 5.22 8.26 -18.89
C ILE A 334 5.60 7.71 -20.25
N ASP A 335 6.66 6.89 -20.26
CA ASP A 335 7.14 6.14 -21.41
C ASP A 335 6.79 4.67 -21.19
N ILE A 336 6.05 4.06 -22.12
CA ILE A 336 5.48 2.72 -22.03
C ILE A 336 6.06 1.91 -23.20
N ASP A 337 6.93 0.94 -22.88
CA ASP A 337 7.68 0.13 -23.83
C ASP A 337 7.29 -1.35 -23.68
N TYR A 338 6.65 -1.92 -24.70
CA TYR A 338 6.23 -3.31 -24.76
C TYR A 338 7.30 -4.21 -25.36
N ASP A 339 7.57 -5.36 -24.73
CA ASP A 339 8.62 -6.27 -25.19
C ASP A 339 8.25 -7.01 -26.50
N HIS A 340 6.96 -7.26 -26.74
CA HIS A 340 6.47 -8.12 -27.82
C HIS A 340 5.36 -7.48 -28.68
N ASN A 341 4.92 -6.28 -28.38
CA ASN A 341 3.84 -5.61 -29.11
C ASN A 341 4.11 -4.11 -29.28
N ASN A 342 5.08 -3.78 -30.10
CA ASN A 342 5.50 -2.39 -30.35
C ASN A 342 4.37 -1.49 -30.95
N GLU A 343 3.24 -2.07 -31.35
CA GLU A 343 2.08 -1.28 -31.78
C GLU A 343 1.42 -0.53 -30.60
N LEU A 344 1.67 -1.00 -29.36
CA LEU A 344 1.18 -0.39 -28.14
C LEU A 344 2.20 0.53 -27.45
N ASP A 345 3.46 0.58 -27.96
CA ASP A 345 4.45 1.53 -27.45
C ASP A 345 3.90 2.94 -27.51
N SER A 346 3.98 3.65 -26.39
CA SER A 346 3.29 4.94 -26.27
C SER A 346 3.92 5.84 -25.22
N GLN A 347 3.72 7.14 -25.39
CA GLN A 347 4.12 8.16 -24.44
C GLN A 347 2.88 8.89 -23.92
N GLU A 348 2.84 9.08 -22.59
CA GLU A 348 1.76 9.84 -21.98
C GLU A 348 2.28 11.15 -21.36
N HIS A 349 1.54 12.23 -21.60
CA HIS A 349 1.78 13.56 -21.04
C HIS A 349 0.57 14.01 -20.24
N HIS A 350 0.71 14.17 -18.91
CA HIS A 350 -0.39 14.62 -18.06
C HIS A 350 -0.13 16.02 -17.51
N PHE A 351 -1.08 16.92 -17.67
CA PHE A 351 -1.07 18.30 -17.16
C PHE A 351 -2.23 18.44 -16.18
N LEU A 352 -1.93 18.45 -14.88
CA LEU A 352 -2.93 18.41 -13.83
C LEU A 352 -2.78 19.60 -12.89
N GLY A 353 -3.90 20.12 -12.41
CA GLY A 353 -3.96 21.07 -11.31
C GLY A 353 -4.72 20.47 -10.13
N GLY A 354 -4.36 20.86 -8.91
CA GLY A 354 -4.98 20.25 -7.75
C GLY A 354 -4.85 21.02 -6.44
N LEU A 355 -5.55 20.49 -5.45
CA LEU A 355 -5.56 20.95 -4.08
C LEU A 355 -5.14 19.81 -3.14
N GLU A 356 -4.19 20.09 -2.26
CA GLU A 356 -3.79 19.19 -1.17
C GLU A 356 -4.08 19.88 0.16
N TRP A 357 -4.68 19.14 1.10
CA TRP A 357 -4.98 19.68 2.44
C TRP A 357 -4.70 18.67 3.54
N ASP A 358 -4.28 19.21 4.69
CA ASP A 358 -4.13 18.54 5.98
C ASP A 358 -4.64 19.47 7.08
N ILE A 359 -5.89 19.97 6.90
CA ILE A 359 -6.44 21.10 7.67
C ILE A 359 -6.60 20.75 9.13
N THR A 360 -6.97 19.50 9.42
CA THR A 360 -7.13 19.02 10.80
C THR A 360 -6.54 17.61 10.91
N ALA A 361 -6.25 17.17 12.14
CA ALA A 361 -5.96 15.77 12.39
C ALA A 361 -7.10 14.83 11.92
N LYS A 362 -8.27 15.40 11.55
CA LYS A 362 -9.47 14.67 11.12
C LYS A 362 -9.58 14.54 9.59
N SER A 363 -9.08 15.50 8.80
CA SER A 363 -9.29 15.49 7.35
C SER A 363 -8.00 15.78 6.59
N LYS A 364 -7.59 14.82 5.77
CA LYS A 364 -6.49 14.93 4.80
C LYS A 364 -6.99 14.55 3.44
N GLY A 365 -6.53 15.23 2.40
CA GLY A 365 -6.94 14.86 1.06
C GLY A 365 -6.12 15.53 -0.01
N ARG A 366 -6.25 14.98 -1.20
CA ARG A 366 -5.72 15.50 -2.45
C ARG A 366 -6.76 15.27 -3.54
N ILE A 367 -7.05 16.32 -4.29
CA ILE A 367 -7.88 16.25 -5.48
C ILE A 367 -7.12 16.95 -6.59
N LYS A 368 -7.06 16.35 -7.76
CA LYS A 368 -6.46 16.92 -8.97
C LYS A 368 -7.25 16.53 -10.20
N ALA A 369 -7.22 17.39 -11.20
CA ALA A 369 -7.84 17.15 -12.48
C ALA A 369 -7.07 17.88 -13.58
N GLY A 370 -7.24 17.44 -14.82
CA GLY A 370 -6.60 18.05 -15.99
C GLY A 370 -6.70 17.15 -17.20
N TYR A 371 -5.73 17.27 -18.09
CA TYR A 371 -5.71 16.55 -19.35
C TYR A 371 -4.49 15.65 -19.45
N GLY A 372 -4.70 14.46 -20.01
CA GLY A 372 -3.68 13.53 -20.47
C GLY A 372 -3.72 13.39 -21.98
N ILE A 373 -2.55 13.31 -22.57
CA ILE A 373 -2.32 13.02 -23.98
C ILE A 373 -1.57 11.69 -24.01
N LYS A 374 -2.07 10.71 -24.77
CA LYS A 374 -1.39 9.44 -25.03
C LYS A 374 -1.09 9.35 -26.51
N ASP A 375 0.18 9.31 -26.86
CA ASP A 375 0.68 9.26 -28.24
C ASP A 375 1.24 7.85 -28.51
N PHE A 376 0.69 7.14 -29.50
CA PHE A 376 1.16 5.82 -29.91
C PHE A 376 2.27 5.98 -30.96
N GLU A 377 3.42 5.37 -30.71
CA GLU A 377 4.61 5.56 -31.55
C GLU A 377 4.45 4.95 -32.96
N SER A 378 3.85 3.76 -33.04
CA SER A 378 3.73 3.02 -34.31
C SER A 378 2.66 3.59 -35.24
N SER A 379 1.49 3.97 -34.73
CA SER A 379 0.39 4.49 -35.55
C SER A 379 0.45 6.00 -35.76
N GLY A 380 1.13 6.71 -34.87
CA GLY A 380 1.11 8.17 -34.80
C GLY A 380 -0.23 8.73 -34.29
N ASP A 381 -1.13 7.87 -33.79
CA ASP A 381 -2.41 8.29 -33.24
C ASP A 381 -2.20 8.95 -31.87
N SER A 382 -2.95 10.01 -31.61
CA SER A 382 -2.95 10.72 -30.34
C SER A 382 -4.33 10.73 -29.72
N VAL A 383 -4.38 10.43 -28.42
CA VAL A 383 -5.63 10.39 -27.64
C VAL A 383 -5.59 11.39 -26.52
N ASN A 384 -6.60 12.26 -26.48
CA ASN A 384 -6.77 13.23 -25.41
C ASN A 384 -7.82 12.75 -24.41
N THR A 385 -7.48 12.74 -23.12
CA THR A 385 -8.38 12.28 -22.07
C THR A 385 -8.41 13.27 -20.90
N PHE A 386 -9.60 13.48 -20.34
CA PHE A 386 -9.74 14.19 -19.07
C PHE A 386 -9.41 13.24 -17.91
N ILE A 387 -8.44 13.63 -17.09
CA ILE A 387 -7.93 12.86 -15.95
C ILE A 387 -8.43 13.48 -14.66
N VAL A 388 -8.87 12.63 -13.74
CA VAL A 388 -9.25 13.00 -12.36
C VAL A 388 -8.63 12.02 -11.39
N GLU A 389 -8.12 12.53 -10.28
CA GLU A 389 -7.71 11.72 -9.14
C GLU A 389 -8.10 12.43 -7.84
N ALA A 390 -8.78 11.71 -6.95
CA ALA A 390 -9.15 12.18 -5.64
C ALA A 390 -8.85 11.11 -4.59
N GLN A 391 -8.16 11.51 -3.53
CA GLN A 391 -7.92 10.71 -2.34
C GLN A 391 -8.28 11.54 -1.13
N VAL A 392 -9.33 11.17 -0.42
CA VAL A 392 -9.81 11.91 0.75
C VAL A 392 -9.93 10.95 1.93
N ARG A 393 -9.27 11.26 3.01
CA ARG A 393 -9.40 10.54 4.26
C ARG A 393 -10.01 11.45 5.33
N HIS A 394 -11.10 10.99 5.90
CA HIS A 394 -11.78 11.70 6.99
C HIS A 394 -11.90 10.80 8.22
N ARG A 395 -11.55 11.36 9.38
CA ARG A 395 -11.67 10.71 10.67
C ARG A 395 -12.80 11.39 11.44
N PHE A 396 -13.98 10.78 11.45
CA PHE A 396 -15.14 11.30 12.19
C PHE A 396 -14.87 11.30 13.69
N THR A 397 -14.31 10.19 14.19
CA THR A 397 -13.89 10.01 15.58
C THR A 397 -12.50 9.34 15.60
N PRO A 398 -11.81 9.25 16.75
CA PRO A 398 -10.59 8.44 16.87
C PRO A 398 -10.79 6.97 16.47
N LYS A 399 -12.04 6.47 16.50
CA LYS A 399 -12.42 5.09 16.23
C LYS A 399 -13.05 4.89 14.84
N THR A 400 -13.38 5.98 14.11
CA THR A 400 -14.14 5.92 12.87
C THR A 400 -13.40 6.63 11.76
N HIS A 401 -13.02 5.89 10.72
CA HIS A 401 -12.27 6.40 9.58
C HIS A 401 -13.00 6.08 8.28
N LEU A 402 -13.04 7.06 7.37
CA LEU A 402 -13.53 6.91 6.02
C LEU A 402 -12.41 7.33 5.06
N THR A 403 -12.17 6.51 4.04
CA THR A 403 -11.29 6.86 2.92
C THR A 403 -12.11 6.76 1.64
N LEU A 404 -12.08 7.83 0.83
CA LEU A 404 -12.66 7.88 -0.50
C LEU A 404 -11.53 8.00 -1.51
N THR A 405 -11.53 7.14 -2.51
CA THR A 405 -10.64 7.20 -3.67
C THR A 405 -11.50 7.26 -4.91
N ALA A 406 -11.24 8.19 -5.82
CA ALA A 406 -11.91 8.26 -7.11
C ALA A 406 -10.89 8.61 -8.19
N TYR A 407 -11.03 8.02 -9.37
CA TYR A 407 -10.10 8.25 -10.47
C TYR A 407 -10.78 8.08 -11.83
N ARG A 408 -10.26 8.80 -12.81
CA ARG A 408 -10.49 8.61 -14.23
C ARG A 408 -9.16 8.75 -14.96
N LYS A 409 -8.80 7.75 -15.76
CA LYS A 409 -7.50 7.64 -16.42
C LYS A 409 -7.54 6.70 -17.61
N THR A 410 -6.48 6.68 -18.38
CA THR A 410 -6.16 5.62 -19.33
C THR A 410 -5.48 4.46 -18.59
N ASP A 411 -5.87 3.23 -18.90
CA ASP A 411 -5.21 1.99 -18.50
C ASP A 411 -4.78 1.21 -19.75
N GLU A 412 -3.74 0.39 -19.59
CA GLU A 412 -3.25 -0.50 -20.63
C GLU A 412 -4.22 -1.67 -20.85
N THR A 413 -4.26 -2.14 -22.07
CA THR A 413 -5.18 -3.21 -22.43
C THR A 413 -4.76 -4.57 -21.89
N ASN A 414 -5.75 -5.39 -21.60
CA ASN A 414 -5.60 -6.82 -21.31
C ASN A 414 -6.19 -7.71 -22.45
N ILE A 415 -6.52 -7.09 -23.59
CA ILE A 415 -7.06 -7.73 -24.78
C ILE A 415 -6.22 -7.29 -25.97
N SER A 416 -5.65 -8.23 -26.73
CA SER A 416 -4.70 -7.97 -27.81
C SER A 416 -5.26 -7.18 -29.01
N THR A 417 -6.58 -7.03 -29.10
CA THR A 417 -7.27 -6.34 -30.23
C THR A 417 -7.71 -4.93 -29.89
N THR A 418 -7.37 -4.39 -28.73
CA THR A 418 -7.72 -3.03 -28.30
C THR A 418 -6.49 -2.29 -27.80
N SER A 419 -6.41 -1.00 -28.03
CA SER A 419 -5.21 -0.20 -27.77
C SER A 419 -5.11 0.31 -26.33
N TYR A 420 -6.24 0.69 -25.72
CA TYR A 420 -6.27 1.13 -24.32
C TYR A 420 -7.66 1.01 -23.73
N ILE A 421 -7.75 1.19 -22.41
CA ILE A 421 -8.99 1.19 -21.65
C ILE A 421 -9.16 2.56 -20.98
N LEU A 422 -10.34 3.15 -21.09
CA LEU A 422 -10.71 4.32 -20.31
C LEU A 422 -11.39 3.85 -19.02
N THR A 423 -10.68 3.95 -17.91
CA THR A 423 -11.13 3.47 -16.62
C THR A 423 -11.64 4.59 -15.73
N ASN A 424 -12.85 4.43 -15.18
CA ASN A 424 -13.41 5.29 -14.14
C ASN A 424 -13.61 4.43 -12.87
N GLY A 425 -13.07 4.86 -11.76
CA GLY A 425 -13.20 4.10 -10.52
C GLY A 425 -13.55 4.97 -9.33
N VAL A 426 -14.36 4.41 -8.43
CA VAL A 426 -14.63 4.98 -7.11
C VAL A 426 -14.58 3.88 -6.07
N ARG A 427 -13.97 4.19 -4.92
CA ARG A 427 -13.85 3.27 -3.80
C ARG A 427 -14.02 3.99 -2.48
N LEU A 428 -14.70 3.32 -1.57
CA LEU A 428 -14.97 3.78 -0.23
C LEU A 428 -14.55 2.68 0.76
N ASP A 429 -13.64 3.06 1.68
CA ASP A 429 -13.21 2.21 2.80
C ASP A 429 -13.68 2.84 4.11
N TYR A 430 -14.48 2.11 4.86
CA TYR A 430 -14.95 2.51 6.17
C TYR A 430 -14.40 1.57 7.23
N LEU A 431 -13.71 2.13 8.23
CA LEU A 431 -13.13 1.40 9.35
C LEU A 431 -13.73 1.90 10.65
N GLN A 432 -14.21 0.96 11.48
CA GLN A 432 -14.77 1.22 12.79
C GLN A 432 -14.10 0.37 13.86
N ILE A 433 -13.44 1.01 14.83
CA ILE A 433 -12.99 0.34 16.05
C ILE A 433 -14.19 0.22 16.98
N LEU A 434 -14.79 -0.97 17.05
CA LEU A 434 -15.98 -1.27 17.85
C LEU A 434 -15.61 -1.36 19.33
N THR A 435 -14.55 -2.13 19.63
CA THR A 435 -13.99 -2.26 20.99
C THR A 435 -12.47 -2.20 20.91
N SER A 436 -11.76 -2.30 22.04
CA SER A 436 -10.30 -2.43 22.07
C SER A 436 -9.79 -3.70 21.35
N LYS A 437 -10.65 -4.69 21.13
CA LYS A 437 -10.32 -5.98 20.51
C LYS A 437 -10.99 -6.22 19.17
N ILE A 438 -12.05 -5.47 18.86
CA ILE A 438 -12.86 -5.71 17.64
C ILE A 438 -12.79 -4.49 16.74
N THR A 439 -12.41 -4.71 15.50
CA THR A 439 -12.42 -3.71 14.43
C THR A 439 -13.24 -4.23 13.26
N GLY A 440 -14.17 -3.42 12.77
CA GLY A 440 -14.97 -3.68 11.58
C GLY A 440 -14.46 -2.88 10.39
N LEU A 441 -14.58 -3.47 9.21
CA LEU A 441 -14.25 -2.86 7.92
C LEU A 441 -15.40 -3.06 6.93
N ILE A 442 -15.71 -2.03 6.15
CA ILE A 442 -16.55 -2.11 4.96
C ILE A 442 -15.76 -1.51 3.80
N ASN A 443 -15.74 -2.22 2.70
CA ASN A 443 -15.16 -1.78 1.43
C ASN A 443 -16.23 -1.83 0.35
N LEU A 444 -16.39 -0.75 -0.40
CA LEU A 444 -17.25 -0.68 -1.57
C LEU A 444 -16.42 -0.12 -2.73
N SER A 445 -16.47 -0.75 -3.88
CA SER A 445 -15.86 -0.21 -5.08
C SER A 445 -16.72 -0.42 -6.32
N TYR A 446 -16.61 0.51 -7.24
CA TYR A 446 -17.18 0.47 -8.56
C TYR A 446 -16.14 0.93 -9.58
N VAL A 447 -15.97 0.16 -10.64
CA VAL A 447 -15.07 0.46 -11.75
C VAL A 447 -15.85 0.29 -13.06
N ASN A 448 -15.77 1.27 -13.95
CA ASN A 448 -16.31 1.20 -15.30
C ASN A 448 -15.13 1.28 -16.28
N ASP A 449 -14.96 0.24 -17.06
CA ASP A 449 -13.92 0.07 -18.07
C ASP A 449 -14.53 0.17 -19.47
N LYS A 450 -14.07 1.14 -20.27
CA LYS A 450 -14.49 1.33 -21.67
C LYS A 450 -13.32 1.05 -22.59
N TYR A 451 -13.41 -0.04 -23.32
CA TYR A 451 -12.39 -0.43 -24.28
C TYR A 451 -12.47 0.45 -25.52
N LYS A 452 -11.33 0.88 -26.04
CA LYS A 452 -11.27 1.82 -27.16
C LYS A 452 -11.77 1.19 -28.46
N ASP A 453 -11.30 -0.02 -28.76
CA ASP A 453 -11.55 -0.67 -30.03
C ASP A 453 -12.58 -1.78 -29.88
N ASP A 454 -13.29 -2.07 -30.96
CA ASP A 454 -14.33 -3.09 -30.96
C ASP A 454 -13.69 -4.49 -30.93
N LEU A 455 -14.19 -5.35 -30.05
CA LEU A 455 -13.85 -6.76 -30.03
C LEU A 455 -14.58 -7.47 -31.18
N ILE A 456 -13.84 -8.21 -32.01
CA ILE A 456 -14.42 -8.98 -33.13
C ILE A 456 -14.51 -10.45 -32.72
N ILE A 457 -15.72 -10.95 -32.51
CA ILE A 457 -15.98 -12.35 -32.19
C ILE A 457 -16.92 -12.93 -33.24
N ASN A 458 -16.50 -13.98 -33.93
CA ASN A 458 -17.28 -14.65 -34.99
C ASN A 458 -17.82 -13.66 -36.05
N GLY A 459 -17.04 -12.66 -36.41
CA GLY A 459 -17.42 -11.62 -37.36
C GLY A 459 -18.36 -10.52 -36.83
N THR A 460 -18.78 -10.60 -35.56
CA THR A 460 -19.60 -9.58 -34.91
C THR A 460 -18.71 -8.59 -34.17
N ARG A 461 -18.91 -7.31 -34.40
CA ARG A 461 -18.23 -6.21 -33.68
C ARG A 461 -18.96 -5.94 -32.37
N ILE A 462 -18.24 -5.98 -31.24
CA ILE A 462 -18.77 -5.76 -29.91
C ILE A 462 -17.96 -4.63 -29.27
N ARG A 463 -18.63 -3.51 -28.97
CA ARG A 463 -18.06 -2.45 -28.14
C ARG A 463 -18.00 -2.94 -26.70
N LEU A 464 -16.80 -3.27 -26.22
CA LEU A 464 -16.66 -3.81 -24.88
C LEU A 464 -16.72 -2.70 -23.83
N GLU A 465 -17.64 -2.85 -22.90
CA GLU A 465 -17.76 -2.03 -21.69
C GLU A 465 -18.07 -2.94 -20.52
N ASP A 466 -17.33 -2.76 -19.41
CA ASP A 466 -17.45 -3.54 -18.21
C ASP A 466 -17.77 -2.66 -17.01
N ASP A 467 -18.77 -3.07 -16.24
CA ASP A 467 -19.08 -2.49 -14.94
C ASP A 467 -18.74 -3.51 -13.85
N VAL A 468 -17.75 -3.18 -13.02
CA VAL A 468 -17.27 -4.05 -11.93
C VAL A 468 -17.67 -3.48 -10.59
N TYR A 469 -18.41 -4.27 -9.83
CA TYR A 469 -18.89 -3.93 -8.48
C TYR A 469 -18.23 -4.85 -7.47
N GLN A 470 -17.79 -4.29 -6.37
CA GLN A 470 -17.29 -5.06 -5.25
C GLN A 470 -17.83 -4.50 -3.95
N ALA A 471 -18.28 -5.39 -3.08
CA ALA A 471 -18.67 -5.06 -1.72
C ALA A 471 -18.05 -6.06 -0.76
N GLY A 472 -17.38 -5.55 0.27
CA GLY A 472 -16.74 -6.38 1.27
C GLY A 472 -17.06 -5.91 2.68
N VAL A 473 -17.22 -6.86 3.59
CA VAL A 473 -17.34 -6.63 5.02
C VAL A 473 -16.42 -7.58 5.78
N GLY A 474 -15.77 -7.06 6.82
CA GLY A 474 -14.86 -7.87 7.62
C GLY A 474 -14.84 -7.44 9.07
N LEU A 475 -14.50 -8.40 9.93
CA LEU A 475 -14.27 -8.22 11.35
C LEU A 475 -12.92 -8.79 11.72
N GLN A 476 -12.14 -8.00 12.46
CA GLN A 476 -10.90 -8.43 13.09
C GLN A 476 -11.12 -8.56 14.59
N TYR A 477 -10.69 -9.67 15.18
CA TYR A 477 -10.66 -9.88 16.61
C TYR A 477 -9.22 -10.11 17.10
N VAL A 478 -8.77 -9.30 18.04
CA VAL A 478 -7.45 -9.42 18.68
C VAL A 478 -7.61 -10.16 20.00
N PHE A 479 -7.20 -11.43 20.04
CA PHE A 479 -7.22 -12.25 21.26
C PHE A 479 -6.26 -11.70 22.30
N ASN A 480 -5.02 -11.47 21.86
CA ASN A 480 -3.94 -10.94 22.67
C ASN A 480 -2.87 -10.30 21.76
N ARG A 481 -1.70 -9.91 22.32
CA ARG A 481 -0.63 -9.23 21.58
C ARG A 481 0.06 -10.05 20.49
N TRP A 482 -0.14 -11.36 20.45
CA TRP A 482 0.52 -12.25 19.48
C TRP A 482 -0.46 -13.06 18.63
N LEU A 483 -1.78 -13.01 18.90
CA LEU A 483 -2.79 -13.78 18.19
C LEU A 483 -3.99 -12.90 17.81
N LYS A 484 -4.37 -12.93 16.54
CA LYS A 484 -5.60 -12.32 16.00
C LYS A 484 -6.30 -13.24 15.03
N SER A 485 -7.59 -12.99 14.80
CA SER A 485 -8.33 -13.55 13.68
C SER A 485 -9.05 -12.47 12.89
N ASP A 486 -9.18 -12.73 11.61
CA ASP A 486 -9.93 -11.90 10.66
C ASP A 486 -10.97 -12.80 9.98
N VAL A 487 -12.23 -12.37 9.93
CA VAL A 487 -13.28 -13.02 9.17
C VAL A 487 -13.89 -12.01 8.21
N GLY A 488 -14.21 -12.42 7.01
CA GLY A 488 -14.80 -11.50 6.05
C GLY A 488 -15.58 -12.20 4.94
N TYR A 489 -16.38 -11.37 4.28
CA TYR A 489 -17.17 -11.72 3.10
C TYR A 489 -16.93 -10.69 2.02
N VAL A 490 -16.78 -11.14 0.78
CA VAL A 490 -16.60 -10.32 -0.41
C VAL A 490 -17.57 -10.77 -1.49
N TYR A 491 -18.32 -9.83 -2.01
CA TYR A 491 -19.15 -9.96 -3.18
C TYR A 491 -18.50 -9.25 -4.35
N ASN A 492 -18.33 -9.94 -5.50
CA ASN A 492 -17.86 -9.35 -6.75
C ASN A 492 -18.91 -9.60 -7.84
N ARG A 493 -19.10 -8.60 -8.69
CA ARG A 493 -19.94 -8.69 -9.89
C ARG A 493 -19.28 -7.91 -11.01
N ARG A 494 -19.15 -8.53 -12.17
CA ARG A 494 -18.82 -7.89 -13.43
C ARG A 494 -19.99 -8.03 -14.35
N ASP A 495 -20.53 -6.91 -14.82
CA ASP A 495 -21.50 -6.81 -15.89
C ASP A 495 -20.77 -6.33 -17.14
N SER A 496 -20.71 -7.18 -18.16
CA SER A 496 -20.01 -6.90 -19.41
C SER A 496 -21.00 -6.78 -20.56
N SER A 497 -20.75 -5.87 -21.49
CA SER A 497 -21.48 -5.81 -22.76
C SER A 497 -21.33 -7.08 -23.60
N TYR A 498 -20.28 -7.88 -23.33
CA TYR A 498 -20.13 -9.25 -23.84
C TYR A 498 -20.46 -10.25 -22.72
N SER A 499 -21.65 -10.80 -22.74
CA SER A 499 -22.23 -11.65 -21.70
C SER A 499 -21.31 -12.77 -21.16
N PRO A 500 -20.46 -13.46 -21.96
CA PRO A 500 -19.53 -14.46 -21.43
C PRO A 500 -18.47 -13.92 -20.46
N PHE A 501 -18.23 -12.59 -20.43
CA PHE A 501 -17.32 -11.95 -19.47
C PHE A 501 -18.01 -11.54 -18.17
N SER A 502 -19.35 -11.55 -18.15
CA SER A 502 -20.11 -11.24 -16.94
C SER A 502 -19.98 -12.36 -15.91
N TYR A 503 -19.87 -12.02 -14.64
CA TYR A 503 -19.88 -13.00 -13.56
C TYR A 503 -20.33 -12.40 -12.23
N THR A 504 -20.66 -13.29 -11.29
CA THR A 504 -20.80 -12.97 -9.87
C THR A 504 -20.03 -13.99 -9.07
N SER A 505 -19.34 -13.55 -8.01
CA SER A 505 -18.70 -14.45 -7.05
C SER A 505 -18.91 -13.97 -5.61
N ASN A 506 -19.06 -14.93 -4.71
CA ASN A 506 -19.17 -14.74 -3.28
C ASN A 506 -17.99 -15.46 -2.62
N THR A 507 -17.21 -14.74 -1.82
CA THR A 507 -16.06 -15.31 -1.13
C THR A 507 -16.19 -15.06 0.36
N VAL A 508 -16.04 -16.10 1.17
CA VAL A 508 -15.93 -16.03 2.63
C VAL A 508 -14.53 -16.47 3.03
N PHE A 509 -13.94 -15.81 4.00
CA PHE A 509 -12.65 -16.23 4.53
C PHE A 509 -12.57 -16.11 6.05
N LEU A 510 -11.76 -16.98 6.64
CA LEU A 510 -11.33 -16.93 8.03
C LEU A 510 -9.80 -17.00 8.04
N ARG A 511 -9.16 -16.02 8.65
CA ARG A 511 -7.69 -15.98 8.84
C ARG A 511 -7.35 -15.95 10.31
N VAL A 512 -6.40 -16.76 10.72
CA VAL A 512 -5.78 -16.72 12.04
C VAL A 512 -4.31 -16.37 11.86
N THR A 513 -3.83 -15.37 12.59
CA THR A 513 -2.45 -14.89 12.49
C THR A 513 -1.80 -14.92 13.86
N GLY A 514 -0.67 -15.65 13.96
CA GLY A 514 0.26 -15.58 15.07
C GLY A 514 1.46 -14.70 14.69
N SER A 515 1.92 -13.82 15.61
CA SER A 515 3.10 -12.98 15.40
C SER A 515 4.07 -13.06 16.58
N PHE A 516 5.37 -12.98 16.29
CA PHE A 516 6.47 -13.23 17.23
C PHE A 516 7.41 -12.03 17.34
#